data_a3954ad90582b9836c4656d782eefdbb
#
_entry.id   a3954ad90582b9836c4656d782eefdbb
#
_cell.length_a   1.000
_cell.length_b   1.000
_cell.length_c   1.000
_cell.angle_alpha   90.00
_cell.angle_beta   90.00
_cell.angle_gamma   90.00
#
_symmetry.space_group_name_H-M   'P 1'
#
loop_
_entity.id
_entity.type
_entity.pdbx_description
1 polymer ?
#
loop_
_entity_poly.entity_id
_entity_poly.type
_entity_poly.pdbx_seq_one_letter_code
_entity_poly.pdbx_strand_id
1 'polypeptide(L)'
;VPTYRDEAVVLRTHKLGEADRIVTMLSRHHGKIRAVAKGVRRTGSRFGSRLEPFMVADVQLYVGRSLDIVQQAESLGSYGAEISDDYGSYTAASVMVETADKVTDDDGGGVQQYLLLVGALRSLARREHAPSLTLDSYLLRALSIAGWAPSFGDCAVTGAPGLHSHFVVQLGGMVAADVAPPGSPRVSPEALALLAALLTGDWATADASDERARNQASGIIAAYTQFHLERGLRSLPHVDRQAPSAPTSRRAAAGPAELASEHPPPGVASPTAPASTIQDKPPGGAPHETPTIGAPA
;
A
#
# COMPACT_ATOMS: atom_id res chain seq x y z
N VAL A 1 6.70 -24.24 25.14
CA VAL A 1 5.72 -23.13 24.98
C VAL A 1 5.59 -22.83 23.51
N PRO A 2 4.36 -22.80 22.96
CA PRO A 2 4.19 -22.75 21.53
C PRO A 2 4.63 -21.38 20.96
N THR A 3 5.49 -21.45 19.96
CA THR A 3 5.85 -20.34 19.08
C THR A 3 5.33 -20.64 17.68
N TYR A 4 5.00 -19.61 16.94
CA TYR A 4 4.62 -19.73 15.55
C TYR A 4 5.22 -18.59 14.70
N ARG A 5 5.20 -18.74 13.39
CA ARG A 5 5.74 -17.78 12.43
C ARG A 5 4.70 -17.51 11.37
N ASP A 6 4.53 -16.25 10.99
CA ASP A 6 3.60 -15.85 9.93
C ASP A 6 4.04 -14.54 9.27
N GLU A 7 3.60 -14.34 8.05
CA GLU A 7 3.70 -13.07 7.35
C GLU A 7 2.58 -12.14 7.82
N ALA A 8 2.88 -10.90 8.16
CA ALA A 8 1.88 -9.98 8.68
C ALA A 8 2.09 -8.54 8.21
N VAL A 9 0.98 -7.82 8.00
CA VAL A 9 0.94 -6.37 7.79
C VAL A 9 0.66 -5.68 9.11
N VAL A 10 1.45 -4.68 9.46
CA VAL A 10 1.19 -3.86 10.65
C VAL A 10 0.07 -2.88 10.37
N LEU A 11 -1.05 -3.03 11.08
CA LEU A 11 -2.22 -2.16 10.96
C LEU A 11 -2.11 -0.91 11.84
N ARG A 12 -1.76 -1.10 13.10
CA ARG A 12 -1.61 -0.02 14.08
C ARG A 12 -0.74 -0.40 15.25
N THR A 13 -0.23 0.62 15.95
CA THR A 13 0.57 0.44 17.16
C THR A 13 0.05 1.31 18.31
N HIS A 14 0.12 0.80 19.53
CA HIS A 14 -0.19 1.55 20.75
C HIS A 14 0.99 1.48 21.72
N LYS A 15 1.29 2.60 22.37
CA LYS A 15 2.31 2.65 23.42
C LYS A 15 1.89 1.77 24.60
N LEU A 16 2.84 0.96 25.11
CA LEU A 16 2.70 0.14 26.31
C LEU A 16 3.90 0.42 27.23
N GLY A 17 3.63 1.10 28.36
CA GLY A 17 4.72 1.56 29.23
C GLY A 17 5.71 2.47 28.53
N GLU A 18 6.98 2.47 28.97
CA GLU A 18 8.00 3.38 28.47
C GLU A 18 8.67 2.90 27.18
N ALA A 19 8.90 1.61 27.03
CA ALA A 19 9.75 1.05 25.97
C ALA A 19 9.01 0.14 24.97
N ASP A 20 7.81 -0.31 25.30
CA ASP A 20 7.08 -1.33 24.56
C ASP A 20 5.95 -0.74 23.71
N ARG A 21 5.44 -1.54 22.77
CA ARG A 21 4.19 -1.26 22.03
C ARG A 21 3.35 -2.52 21.94
N ILE A 22 2.04 -2.34 21.91
CA ILE A 22 1.11 -3.33 21.37
C ILE A 22 1.01 -3.07 19.87
N VAL A 23 1.29 -4.10 19.10
CA VAL A 23 1.20 -4.08 17.63
C VAL A 23 0.00 -4.92 17.23
N THR A 24 -0.92 -4.33 16.47
CA THR A 24 -2.03 -5.04 15.82
C THR A 24 -1.65 -5.28 14.37
N MET A 25 -1.72 -6.52 13.94
CA MET A 25 -1.30 -6.97 12.61
C MET A 25 -2.39 -7.81 11.96
N LEU A 26 -2.51 -7.74 10.64
CA LEU A 26 -3.24 -8.72 9.85
C LEU A 26 -2.24 -9.75 9.32
N SER A 27 -2.35 -10.99 9.76
CA SER A 27 -1.49 -12.06 9.31
C SER A 27 -2.09 -12.86 8.16
N ARG A 28 -1.24 -13.58 7.47
CA ARG A 28 -1.63 -14.36 6.31
C ARG A 28 -2.50 -15.57 6.68
N HIS A 29 -2.17 -16.26 7.78
CA HIS A 29 -2.80 -17.52 8.14
C HIS A 29 -3.57 -17.51 9.47
N HIS A 30 -3.24 -16.57 10.38
CA HIS A 30 -3.83 -16.53 11.73
C HIS A 30 -4.82 -15.35 11.91
N GLY A 31 -5.23 -14.68 10.82
CA GLY A 31 -6.15 -13.55 10.92
C GLY A 31 -5.53 -12.33 11.62
N LYS A 32 -6.29 -11.67 12.46
CA LYS A 32 -5.84 -10.49 13.19
C LYS A 32 -5.10 -10.89 14.47
N ILE A 33 -3.84 -10.47 14.58
CA ILE A 33 -2.96 -10.75 15.71
C ILE A 33 -2.70 -9.47 16.51
N ARG A 34 -2.72 -9.60 17.83
CA ARG A 34 -2.30 -8.54 18.76
C ARG A 34 -1.13 -9.03 19.60
N ALA A 35 0.02 -8.38 19.47
CA ALA A 35 1.25 -8.81 20.13
C ALA A 35 1.99 -7.65 20.79
N VAL A 36 2.72 -7.94 21.86
CA VAL A 36 3.62 -7.01 22.54
C VAL A 36 5.00 -7.07 21.90
N ALA A 37 5.47 -5.94 21.38
CA ALA A 37 6.85 -5.76 20.91
C ALA A 37 7.67 -5.11 22.04
N LYS A 38 8.40 -5.93 22.81
CA LYS A 38 9.19 -5.48 23.95
C LYS A 38 10.41 -4.69 23.51
N GLY A 39 10.63 -3.52 24.12
CA GLY A 39 11.78 -2.66 23.87
C GLY A 39 11.78 -2.01 22.47
N VAL A 40 10.69 -2.06 21.73
CA VAL A 40 10.62 -1.56 20.34
C VAL A 40 10.90 -0.04 20.24
N ARG A 41 10.64 0.73 21.30
CA ARG A 41 10.86 2.19 21.35
C ARG A 41 12.27 2.58 21.80
N ARG A 42 13.14 1.62 22.15
CA ARG A 42 14.55 1.91 22.52
C ARG A 42 15.37 2.22 21.27
N THR A 43 16.30 3.14 21.37
CA THR A 43 17.17 3.54 20.23
C THR A 43 17.93 2.35 19.62
N GLY A 44 18.33 1.37 20.41
CA GLY A 44 18.96 0.13 19.96
C GLY A 44 17.98 -1.03 19.76
N SER A 45 16.72 -0.75 19.41
CA SER A 45 15.73 -1.80 19.22
C SER A 45 16.11 -2.75 18.09
N ARG A 46 16.06 -4.05 18.35
CA ARG A 46 16.23 -5.08 17.33
C ARG A 46 15.14 -5.12 16.27
N PHE A 47 13.99 -4.50 16.52
CA PHE A 47 12.88 -4.43 15.57
C PHE A 47 13.01 -3.25 14.61
N GLY A 48 13.63 -2.12 15.06
CA GLY A 48 13.73 -0.90 14.25
C GLY A 48 12.35 -0.43 13.76
N SER A 49 12.26 -0.06 12.50
CA SER A 49 11.02 0.37 11.84
C SER A 49 10.13 -0.77 11.33
N ARG A 50 10.55 -2.04 11.49
CA ARG A 50 9.84 -3.21 10.90
C ARG A 50 8.42 -3.42 11.42
N LEU A 51 8.10 -2.83 12.58
CA LEU A 51 6.79 -2.93 13.23
C LEU A 51 6.04 -1.60 13.26
N GLU A 52 6.39 -0.66 12.38
CA GLU A 52 5.59 0.56 12.15
C GLU A 52 4.42 0.28 11.19
N PRO A 53 3.34 1.09 11.21
CA PRO A 53 2.22 0.91 10.29
C PRO A 53 2.65 0.83 8.82
N PHE A 54 1.89 0.07 8.02
CA PHE A 54 2.11 -0.22 6.59
C PHE A 54 3.29 -1.14 6.28
N MET A 55 4.07 -1.55 7.30
CA MET A 55 5.16 -2.50 7.10
C MET A 55 4.64 -3.92 6.97
N VAL A 56 5.25 -4.68 6.08
CA VAL A 56 5.02 -6.12 5.93
C VAL A 56 6.24 -6.85 6.46
N ALA A 57 6.03 -7.72 7.44
CA ALA A 57 7.09 -8.43 8.11
C ALA A 57 6.77 -9.93 8.26
N ASP A 58 7.80 -10.74 8.18
CA ASP A 58 7.78 -12.11 8.66
C ASP A 58 8.06 -12.06 10.16
N VAL A 59 7.08 -12.46 10.96
CA VAL A 59 7.12 -12.34 12.42
C VAL A 59 7.12 -13.70 13.09
N GLN A 60 8.04 -13.88 14.06
CA GLN A 60 8.01 -15.00 14.99
C GLN A 60 7.38 -14.54 16.28
N LEU A 61 6.35 -15.25 16.71
CA LEU A 61 5.52 -14.92 17.84
C LEU A 61 5.55 -16.06 18.88
N TYR A 62 5.47 -15.66 20.13
CA TYR A 62 5.25 -16.53 21.27
C TYR A 62 3.80 -16.36 21.72
N VAL A 63 3.08 -17.46 21.86
CA VAL A 63 1.67 -17.44 22.28
C VAL A 63 1.54 -17.00 23.73
N GLY A 64 0.91 -15.86 23.96
CA GLY A 64 0.62 -15.31 25.27
C GLY A 64 -0.77 -15.66 25.77
N ARG A 65 -1.12 -15.24 26.99
CA ARG A 65 -2.45 -15.46 27.57
C ARG A 65 -3.52 -14.59 26.92
N SER A 66 -3.22 -13.33 26.66
CA SER A 66 -4.14 -12.31 26.11
C SER A 66 -3.54 -11.57 24.93
N LEU A 67 -2.23 -11.44 24.90
CA LEU A 67 -1.46 -10.83 23.83
C LEU A 67 -0.25 -11.71 23.57
N ASP A 68 0.04 -11.93 22.32
CA ASP A 68 1.28 -12.61 21.92
C ASP A 68 2.51 -11.73 22.16
N ILE A 69 3.69 -12.29 22.01
CA ILE A 69 4.95 -11.55 22.17
C ILE A 69 5.77 -11.71 20.91
N VAL A 70 6.11 -10.58 20.28
CA VAL A 70 7.00 -10.59 19.11
C VAL A 70 8.41 -10.96 19.56
N GLN A 71 8.93 -12.07 19.05
CA GLN A 71 10.31 -12.52 19.28
C GLN A 71 11.25 -12.04 18.20
N GLN A 72 10.86 -12.14 16.93
CA GLN A 72 11.62 -11.69 15.76
C GLN A 72 10.70 -11.04 14.74
N ALA A 73 11.25 -10.13 13.96
CA ALA A 73 10.57 -9.51 12.83
C ALA A 73 11.60 -9.25 11.72
N GLU A 74 11.35 -9.76 10.53
CA GLU A 74 12.14 -9.53 9.32
C GLU A 74 11.30 -8.82 8.30
N SER A 75 11.84 -7.78 7.63
CA SER A 75 11.09 -6.99 6.66
C SER A 75 10.90 -7.78 5.37
N LEU A 76 9.64 -7.93 4.93
CA LEU A 76 9.26 -8.48 3.63
C LEU A 76 8.87 -7.36 2.64
N GLY A 77 8.32 -6.26 3.14
CA GLY A 77 7.98 -5.07 2.37
C GLY A 77 8.05 -3.82 3.23
N SER A 78 8.78 -2.82 2.76
CA SER A 78 9.00 -1.55 3.46
C SER A 78 8.27 -0.43 2.72
N TYR A 79 6.94 -0.43 2.79
CA TYR A 79 6.11 0.54 2.08
C TYR A 79 5.90 1.85 2.84
N GLY A 80 6.23 1.86 4.14
CA GLY A 80 5.93 2.98 5.03
C GLY A 80 6.62 4.30 4.66
N ALA A 81 7.87 4.26 4.17
CA ALA A 81 8.61 5.46 3.80
C ALA A 81 7.99 6.12 2.55
N GLU A 82 7.83 5.35 1.47
CA GLU A 82 7.30 5.82 0.19
C GLU A 82 5.85 6.31 0.33
N ILE A 83 5.05 5.63 1.16
CA ILE A 83 3.66 6.03 1.45
C ILE A 83 3.64 7.33 2.26
N SER A 84 4.54 7.50 3.25
CA SER A 84 4.57 8.68 4.12
C SER A 84 5.07 9.94 3.42
N ASP A 85 5.78 9.80 2.31
CA ASP A 85 6.28 10.93 1.50
C ASP A 85 5.17 11.64 0.70
N ASP A 86 4.00 11.01 0.57
CA ASP A 86 2.86 11.56 -0.16
C ASP A 86 1.59 11.54 0.73
N TYR A 87 1.00 12.72 0.94
CA TYR A 87 -0.17 12.87 1.80
C TYR A 87 -1.38 12.05 1.31
N GLY A 88 -1.63 12.02 -0.01
CA GLY A 88 -2.71 11.24 -0.60
C GLY A 88 -2.53 9.74 -0.35
N SER A 89 -1.34 9.21 -0.57
CA SER A 89 -0.98 7.82 -0.30
C SER A 89 -1.08 7.48 1.18
N TYR A 90 -0.59 8.38 2.06
CA TYR A 90 -0.65 8.17 3.51
C TYR A 90 -2.09 8.10 4.03
N THR A 91 -2.96 9.02 3.60
CA THR A 91 -4.36 9.03 4.03
C THR A 91 -5.12 7.83 3.47
N ALA A 92 -4.88 7.44 2.20
CA ALA A 92 -5.45 6.24 1.61
C ALA A 92 -5.01 4.97 2.36
N ALA A 93 -3.72 4.79 2.61
CA ALA A 93 -3.19 3.66 3.37
C ALA A 93 -3.76 3.59 4.79
N SER A 94 -3.94 4.75 5.45
CA SER A 94 -4.54 4.83 6.79
C SER A 94 -5.99 4.31 6.80
N VAL A 95 -6.79 4.64 5.78
CA VAL A 95 -8.15 4.09 5.62
C VAL A 95 -8.11 2.59 5.34
N MET A 96 -7.17 2.13 4.50
CA MET A 96 -7.04 0.70 4.17
C MET A 96 -6.75 -0.14 5.42
N VAL A 97 -5.76 0.25 6.24
CA VAL A 97 -5.43 -0.51 7.45
C VAL A 97 -6.51 -0.41 8.52
N GLU A 98 -7.21 0.73 8.62
CA GLU A 98 -8.37 0.86 9.51
C GLU A 98 -9.53 -0.04 9.06
N THR A 99 -9.77 -0.12 7.75
CA THR A 99 -10.79 -1.02 7.17
C THR A 99 -10.41 -2.48 7.44
N ALA A 100 -9.17 -2.87 7.17
CA ALA A 100 -8.69 -4.22 7.44
C ALA A 100 -8.89 -4.62 8.92
N ASP A 101 -8.56 -3.71 9.86
CA ASP A 101 -8.78 -3.95 11.30
C ASP A 101 -10.25 -4.19 11.66
N LYS A 102 -11.20 -3.65 10.88
CA LYS A 102 -12.64 -3.78 11.13
C LYS A 102 -13.30 -4.96 10.43
N VAL A 103 -12.86 -5.29 9.21
CA VAL A 103 -13.47 -6.37 8.41
C VAL A 103 -12.89 -7.75 8.68
N THR A 104 -11.80 -7.83 9.48
CA THR A 104 -11.15 -9.11 9.80
C THR A 104 -11.41 -9.46 11.26
N ASP A 105 -11.90 -10.67 11.49
CA ASP A 105 -12.09 -11.23 12.82
C ASP A 105 -10.78 -11.76 13.42
N ASP A 106 -10.76 -11.91 14.74
CA ASP A 106 -9.58 -12.39 15.48
C ASP A 106 -9.32 -13.89 15.24
N ASP A 107 -10.36 -14.67 14.89
CA ASP A 107 -10.31 -16.14 14.80
C ASP A 107 -10.37 -16.71 13.38
N GLY A 108 -10.32 -15.87 12.34
CA GLY A 108 -10.53 -16.28 10.95
C GLY A 108 -9.31 -16.10 10.07
N GLY A 109 -8.97 -17.12 9.28
CA GLY A 109 -7.92 -17.00 8.26
C GLY A 109 -8.24 -15.90 7.24
N GLY A 110 -7.47 -14.84 7.26
CA GLY A 110 -7.66 -13.64 6.44
C GLY A 110 -6.80 -13.60 5.18
N VAL A 111 -6.43 -14.74 4.57
CA VAL A 111 -5.50 -14.79 3.43
C VAL A 111 -5.90 -13.83 2.30
N GLN A 112 -7.17 -13.79 1.94
CA GLN A 112 -7.65 -12.91 0.86
C GLN A 112 -7.56 -11.43 1.27
N GLN A 113 -7.96 -11.09 2.49
CA GLN A 113 -7.82 -9.73 3.05
C GLN A 113 -6.36 -9.31 3.15
N TYR A 114 -5.49 -10.23 3.63
CA TYR A 114 -4.04 -10.01 3.70
C TYR A 114 -3.44 -9.71 2.32
N LEU A 115 -3.70 -10.56 1.32
CA LEU A 115 -3.16 -10.40 -0.03
C LEU A 115 -3.68 -9.12 -0.69
N LEU A 116 -4.96 -8.79 -0.49
CA LEU A 116 -5.56 -7.56 -1.00
C LEU A 116 -4.88 -6.32 -0.39
N LEU A 117 -4.69 -6.31 0.94
CA LEU A 117 -4.05 -5.19 1.64
C LEU A 117 -2.60 -5.01 1.21
N VAL A 118 -1.81 -6.10 1.18
CA VAL A 118 -0.40 -6.06 0.71
C VAL A 118 -0.31 -5.53 -0.72
N GLY A 119 -1.19 -6.00 -1.61
CA GLY A 119 -1.25 -5.54 -3.00
C GLY A 119 -1.56 -4.04 -3.10
N ALA A 120 -2.53 -3.55 -2.34
CA ALA A 120 -2.93 -2.14 -2.33
C ALA A 120 -1.83 -1.23 -1.75
N LEU A 121 -1.20 -1.61 -0.64
CA LEU A 121 -0.07 -0.86 -0.06
C LEU A 121 1.13 -0.80 -1.02
N ARG A 122 1.43 -1.91 -1.70
CA ARG A 122 2.47 -1.95 -2.72
C ARG A 122 2.17 -1.02 -3.90
N SER A 123 0.92 -1.01 -4.37
CA SER A 123 0.47 -0.13 -5.46
C SER A 123 0.60 1.34 -5.08
N LEU A 124 0.21 1.72 -3.86
CA LEU A 124 0.41 3.08 -3.33
C LEU A 124 1.89 3.47 -3.27
N ALA A 125 2.75 2.60 -2.71
CA ALA A 125 4.18 2.86 -2.59
C ALA A 125 4.86 3.04 -3.95
N ARG A 126 4.41 2.29 -4.96
CA ARG A 126 4.93 2.37 -6.33
C ARG A 126 4.26 3.44 -7.18
N ARG A 127 3.19 4.08 -6.65
CA ARG A 127 2.40 5.07 -7.39
C ARG A 127 1.89 4.54 -8.74
N GLU A 128 1.43 3.27 -8.74
CA GLU A 128 0.93 2.61 -9.94
C GLU A 128 -0.36 3.27 -10.45
N HIS A 129 -1.21 3.77 -9.54
CA HIS A 129 -2.49 4.43 -9.81
C HIS A 129 -2.69 5.61 -8.86
N ALA A 130 -3.71 6.44 -9.13
CA ALA A 130 -4.09 7.52 -8.22
C ALA A 130 -4.47 6.94 -6.83
N PRO A 131 -3.99 7.53 -5.72
CA PRO A 131 -4.25 7.02 -4.37
C PRO A 131 -5.73 6.83 -4.05
N SER A 132 -6.59 7.75 -4.53
CA SER A 132 -8.05 7.66 -4.35
C SER A 132 -8.66 6.46 -5.08
N LEU A 133 -8.23 6.17 -6.32
CA LEU A 133 -8.70 5.00 -7.07
C LEU A 133 -8.23 3.69 -6.44
N THR A 134 -6.97 3.65 -5.99
CA THR A 134 -6.43 2.48 -5.27
C THR A 134 -7.19 2.21 -3.98
N LEU A 135 -7.52 3.26 -3.22
CA LEU A 135 -8.36 3.16 -2.03
C LEU A 135 -9.77 2.66 -2.35
N ASP A 136 -10.42 3.27 -3.33
CA ASP A 136 -11.80 2.95 -3.69
C ASP A 136 -11.92 1.48 -4.18
N SER A 137 -10.96 1.02 -4.99
CA SER A 137 -10.85 -0.39 -5.39
C SER A 137 -10.65 -1.31 -4.18
N TYR A 138 -9.73 -0.94 -3.27
CA TYR A 138 -9.49 -1.70 -2.05
C TYR A 138 -10.76 -1.83 -1.20
N LEU A 139 -11.48 -0.73 -0.95
CA LEU A 139 -12.71 -0.73 -0.13
C LEU A 139 -13.78 -1.64 -0.70
N LEU A 140 -14.09 -1.54 -2.00
CA LEU A 140 -15.07 -2.41 -2.66
C LEU A 140 -14.69 -3.89 -2.55
N ARG A 141 -13.44 -4.22 -2.80
CA ARG A 141 -12.95 -5.59 -2.79
C ARG A 141 -12.84 -6.15 -1.37
N ALA A 142 -12.43 -5.33 -0.39
CA ALA A 142 -12.39 -5.73 1.02
C ALA A 142 -13.79 -6.04 1.56
N LEU A 143 -14.79 -5.22 1.22
CA LEU A 143 -16.18 -5.47 1.57
C LEU A 143 -16.73 -6.72 0.86
N SER A 144 -16.35 -6.95 -0.41
CA SER A 144 -16.76 -8.15 -1.14
C SER A 144 -16.22 -9.42 -0.51
N ILE A 145 -14.94 -9.43 -0.09
CA ILE A 145 -14.32 -10.55 0.62
C ILE A 145 -15.01 -10.78 1.99
N ALA A 146 -15.47 -9.71 2.65
CA ALA A 146 -16.22 -9.79 3.89
C ALA A 146 -17.69 -10.23 3.73
N GLY A 147 -18.12 -10.57 2.49
CA GLY A 147 -19.46 -11.04 2.20
C GLY A 147 -20.46 -9.95 1.80
N TRP A 148 -20.01 -8.71 1.64
CA TRP A 148 -20.82 -7.55 1.24
C TRP A 148 -20.45 -7.09 -0.19
N ALA A 149 -20.53 -8.02 -1.15
CA ALA A 149 -20.25 -7.70 -2.55
C ALA A 149 -21.42 -6.88 -3.15
N PRO A 150 -21.19 -5.65 -3.66
CA PRO A 150 -22.25 -4.89 -4.30
C PRO A 150 -22.62 -5.47 -5.68
N SER A 151 -23.91 -5.43 -6.04
CA SER A 151 -24.38 -5.79 -7.39
C SER A 151 -24.40 -4.56 -8.29
N PHE A 152 -23.67 -4.61 -9.41
CA PHE A 152 -23.65 -3.55 -10.43
C PHE A 152 -24.32 -3.97 -11.75
N GLY A 153 -24.50 -5.27 -11.99
CA GLY A 153 -25.04 -5.80 -13.24
C GLY A 153 -26.53 -6.12 -13.20
N ASP A 154 -27.07 -6.43 -12.01
CA ASP A 154 -28.46 -6.84 -11.84
C ASP A 154 -29.18 -5.95 -10.86
N CYS A 155 -30.51 -5.82 -11.02
CA CYS A 155 -31.35 -5.08 -10.06
C CYS A 155 -31.38 -5.81 -8.71
N ALA A 156 -30.92 -5.14 -7.64
CA ALA A 156 -30.88 -5.71 -6.29
C ALA A 156 -32.27 -6.04 -5.70
N VAL A 157 -33.36 -5.53 -6.29
CA VAL A 157 -34.75 -5.81 -5.87
C VAL A 157 -35.38 -6.93 -6.68
N THR A 158 -35.26 -6.87 -8.00
CA THR A 158 -35.99 -7.77 -8.92
C THR A 158 -35.14 -8.88 -9.49
N GLY A 159 -33.82 -8.78 -9.37
CA GLY A 159 -32.87 -9.68 -10.06
C GLY A 159 -32.82 -9.49 -11.58
N ALA A 160 -33.52 -8.50 -12.14
CA ALA A 160 -33.53 -8.26 -13.57
C ALA A 160 -32.12 -7.85 -14.03
N PRO A 161 -31.57 -8.51 -15.08
CA PRO A 161 -30.27 -8.18 -15.62
C PRO A 161 -30.31 -6.87 -16.39
N GLY A 162 -29.18 -6.16 -16.45
CA GLY A 162 -29.00 -4.96 -17.25
C GLY A 162 -28.46 -3.76 -16.48
N LEU A 163 -28.36 -2.62 -17.21
CA LEU A 163 -27.87 -1.38 -16.64
C LEU A 163 -29.00 -0.68 -15.89
N HIS A 164 -28.85 -0.54 -14.58
CA HIS A 164 -29.78 0.17 -13.72
C HIS A 164 -29.20 1.53 -13.34
N SER A 165 -30.07 2.46 -12.89
CA SER A 165 -29.68 3.88 -12.75
C SER A 165 -29.59 4.39 -11.32
N HIS A 166 -29.98 3.61 -10.30
CA HIS A 166 -29.98 4.06 -8.92
C HIS A 166 -29.18 3.08 -8.05
N PHE A 167 -28.29 3.58 -7.22
CA PHE A 167 -27.59 2.76 -6.21
C PHE A 167 -28.26 2.91 -4.85
N VAL A 168 -28.63 1.79 -4.24
CA VAL A 168 -29.26 1.77 -2.92
C VAL A 168 -28.36 1.03 -1.94
N VAL A 169 -27.75 1.79 -1.04
CA VAL A 169 -26.76 1.28 -0.06
C VAL A 169 -27.32 0.12 0.76
N GLN A 170 -28.57 0.26 1.26
CA GLN A 170 -29.23 -0.74 2.09
C GLN A 170 -29.54 -2.05 1.35
N LEU A 171 -29.67 -1.99 0.03
CA LEU A 171 -29.92 -3.16 -0.82
C LEU A 171 -28.64 -3.74 -1.42
N GLY A 172 -27.51 -3.05 -1.20
CA GLY A 172 -26.22 -3.52 -1.66
C GLY A 172 -26.04 -3.50 -3.18
N GLY A 173 -26.73 -2.64 -3.93
CA GLY A 173 -26.58 -2.68 -5.38
C GLY A 173 -27.39 -1.67 -6.16
N MET A 174 -27.29 -1.84 -7.49
CA MET A 174 -28.06 -1.06 -8.46
C MET A 174 -29.54 -1.50 -8.46
N VAL A 175 -30.43 -0.53 -8.67
CA VAL A 175 -31.89 -0.73 -8.67
C VAL A 175 -32.50 -0.07 -9.90
N ALA A 176 -33.46 -0.74 -10.52
CA ALA A 176 -34.22 -0.22 -11.64
C ALA A 176 -35.05 1.01 -11.23
N ALA A 177 -35.24 1.94 -12.15
CA ALA A 177 -35.83 3.26 -11.84
C ALA A 177 -37.28 3.17 -11.33
N ASP A 178 -38.03 2.16 -11.80
CA ASP A 178 -39.45 1.91 -11.46
C ASP A 178 -39.66 1.35 -10.05
N VAL A 179 -38.61 0.71 -9.49
CA VAL A 179 -38.67 0.11 -8.13
C VAL A 179 -37.67 0.77 -7.15
N ALA A 180 -36.99 1.83 -7.59
CA ALA A 180 -36.07 2.56 -6.72
C ALA A 180 -36.83 3.35 -5.65
N PRO A 181 -36.42 3.29 -4.36
CA PRO A 181 -36.98 4.10 -3.30
C PRO A 181 -36.91 5.61 -3.64
N PRO A 182 -37.93 6.40 -3.26
CA PRO A 182 -37.90 7.85 -3.47
C PRO A 182 -36.64 8.49 -2.87
N GLY A 183 -35.99 9.36 -3.66
CA GLY A 183 -34.76 10.04 -3.24
C GLY A 183 -33.47 9.23 -3.41
N SER A 184 -33.54 8.02 -3.97
CA SER A 184 -32.33 7.24 -4.27
C SER A 184 -31.42 7.99 -5.27
N PRO A 185 -30.10 8.07 -5.03
CA PRO A 185 -29.18 8.78 -5.90
C PRO A 185 -29.09 8.08 -7.27
N ARG A 186 -29.15 8.89 -8.32
CA ARG A 186 -28.93 8.41 -9.69
C ARG A 186 -27.43 8.30 -9.99
N VAL A 187 -27.03 7.19 -10.57
CA VAL A 187 -25.64 6.92 -10.96
C VAL A 187 -25.47 7.12 -12.45
N SER A 188 -24.47 7.89 -12.85
CA SER A 188 -24.14 8.06 -14.26
C SER A 188 -23.55 6.76 -14.85
N PRO A 189 -23.69 6.52 -16.16
CA PRO A 189 -23.09 5.36 -16.82
C PRO A 189 -21.58 5.27 -16.62
N GLU A 190 -20.89 6.43 -16.63
CA GLU A 190 -19.44 6.54 -16.44
C GLU A 190 -19.04 6.14 -15.01
N ALA A 191 -19.79 6.60 -14.01
CA ALA A 191 -19.56 6.22 -12.62
C ALA A 191 -19.88 4.74 -12.37
N LEU A 192 -20.91 4.19 -13.02
CA LEU A 192 -21.21 2.76 -12.93
C LEU A 192 -20.11 1.90 -13.56
N ALA A 193 -19.61 2.30 -14.73
CA ALA A 193 -18.48 1.63 -15.37
C ALA A 193 -17.22 1.66 -14.48
N LEU A 194 -16.94 2.81 -13.84
CA LEU A 194 -15.84 2.94 -12.90
C LEU A 194 -16.02 2.05 -11.67
N LEU A 195 -17.21 2.00 -11.06
CA LEU A 195 -17.49 1.13 -9.92
C LEU A 195 -17.24 -0.35 -10.24
N ALA A 196 -17.70 -0.80 -11.42
CA ALA A 196 -17.45 -2.16 -11.90
C ALA A 196 -15.96 -2.42 -12.16
N ALA A 197 -15.25 -1.47 -12.77
CA ALA A 197 -13.82 -1.54 -13.03
C ALA A 197 -12.99 -1.63 -11.74
N LEU A 198 -13.31 -0.81 -10.73
CA LEU A 198 -12.65 -0.82 -9.42
C LEU A 198 -12.88 -2.13 -8.67
N LEU A 199 -14.07 -2.72 -8.76
CA LEU A 199 -14.38 -4.00 -8.14
C LEU A 199 -13.63 -5.16 -8.79
N THR A 200 -13.52 -5.16 -10.11
CA THR A 200 -12.85 -6.24 -10.88
C THR A 200 -11.34 -6.06 -10.99
N GLY A 201 -10.84 -4.84 -10.79
CA GLY A 201 -9.43 -4.49 -10.98
C GLY A 201 -9.09 -4.16 -12.44
N ASP A 202 -10.06 -3.72 -13.23
CA ASP A 202 -9.82 -3.17 -14.58
C ASP A 202 -9.25 -1.75 -14.48
N TRP A 203 -7.93 -1.70 -14.31
CA TRP A 203 -7.21 -0.43 -14.15
C TRP A 203 -7.17 0.41 -15.42
N ALA A 204 -7.28 -0.21 -16.60
CA ALA A 204 -7.33 0.55 -17.86
C ALA A 204 -8.56 1.46 -17.90
N THR A 205 -9.73 0.93 -17.53
CA THR A 205 -10.96 1.71 -17.40
C THR A 205 -10.92 2.69 -16.22
N ALA A 206 -10.39 2.26 -15.07
CA ALA A 206 -10.35 3.07 -13.87
C ALA A 206 -9.46 4.32 -14.05
N ASP A 207 -8.26 4.17 -14.60
CA ASP A 207 -7.32 5.28 -14.80
C ASP A 207 -7.79 6.27 -15.89
N ALA A 208 -8.55 5.78 -16.88
CA ALA A 208 -9.13 6.62 -17.93
C ALA A 208 -10.39 7.41 -17.49
N SER A 209 -10.92 7.16 -16.29
CA SER A 209 -12.13 7.80 -15.79
C SER A 209 -11.96 9.30 -15.55
N ASP A 210 -13.02 10.07 -15.77
CA ASP A 210 -13.04 11.51 -15.49
C ASP A 210 -13.28 11.83 -14.01
N GLU A 211 -13.02 13.08 -13.62
CA GLU A 211 -13.15 13.54 -12.23
C GLU A 211 -14.60 13.45 -11.71
N ARG A 212 -15.59 13.70 -12.56
CA ARG A 212 -17.00 13.62 -12.16
C ARG A 212 -17.42 12.19 -11.82
N ALA A 213 -17.03 11.23 -12.65
CA ALA A 213 -17.25 9.81 -12.39
C ALA A 213 -16.53 9.36 -11.12
N ARG A 214 -15.27 9.78 -10.91
CA ARG A 214 -14.50 9.51 -9.70
C ARG A 214 -15.18 10.05 -8.45
N ASN A 215 -15.60 11.30 -8.44
CA ASN A 215 -16.27 11.91 -7.30
C ASN A 215 -17.61 11.21 -6.97
N GLN A 216 -18.37 10.82 -7.99
CA GLN A 216 -19.63 10.08 -7.77
C GLN A 216 -19.37 8.67 -7.25
N ALA A 217 -18.46 7.92 -7.85
CA ALA A 217 -18.10 6.57 -7.42
C ALA A 217 -17.55 6.56 -5.99
N SER A 218 -16.61 7.47 -5.67
CA SER A 218 -16.05 7.62 -4.32
C SER A 218 -17.12 7.95 -3.27
N GLY A 219 -18.10 8.81 -3.61
CA GLY A 219 -19.21 9.11 -2.72
C GLY A 219 -20.07 7.89 -2.39
N ILE A 220 -20.38 7.07 -3.40
CA ILE A 220 -21.12 5.82 -3.27
C ILE A 220 -20.33 4.82 -2.41
N ILE A 221 -19.06 4.62 -2.71
CA ILE A 221 -18.19 3.68 -1.99
C ILE A 221 -18.03 4.09 -0.53
N ALA A 222 -17.86 5.39 -0.25
CA ALA A 222 -17.79 5.90 1.12
C ALA A 222 -19.08 5.62 1.89
N ALA A 223 -20.25 5.91 1.31
CA ALA A 223 -21.54 5.65 1.93
C ALA A 223 -21.78 4.15 2.18
N TYR A 224 -21.41 3.31 1.20
CA TYR A 224 -21.51 1.86 1.29
C TYR A 224 -20.60 1.29 2.38
N THR A 225 -19.35 1.73 2.40
CA THR A 225 -18.37 1.34 3.44
C THR A 225 -18.84 1.75 4.83
N GLN A 226 -19.34 2.99 4.98
CA GLN A 226 -19.84 3.48 6.27
C GLN A 226 -21.05 2.68 6.75
N PHE A 227 -21.94 2.29 5.85
CA PHE A 227 -23.13 1.50 6.17
C PHE A 227 -22.76 0.13 6.75
N HIS A 228 -21.83 -0.59 6.11
CA HIS A 228 -21.44 -1.94 6.53
C HIS A 228 -20.50 -1.96 7.74
N LEU A 229 -19.74 -0.90 8.00
CA LEU A 229 -18.80 -0.85 9.11
C LEU A 229 -19.36 -0.23 10.40
N GLU A 230 -20.69 -0.06 10.53
CA GLU A 230 -21.47 0.43 11.68
C GLU A 230 -20.85 1.61 12.48
N ARG A 231 -19.55 1.69 12.54
CA ARG A 231 -18.75 2.80 13.09
C ARG A 231 -17.88 3.36 11.99
N GLY A 232 -18.21 4.56 11.52
CA GLY A 232 -17.47 5.22 10.43
C GLY A 232 -15.95 5.12 10.60
N LEU A 233 -15.24 5.03 9.49
CA LEU A 233 -13.79 5.05 9.46
C LEU A 233 -13.29 6.44 9.88
N ARG A 234 -12.41 6.50 10.87
CA ARG A 234 -11.88 7.78 11.40
C ARG A 234 -10.97 8.48 10.40
N SER A 235 -10.29 7.72 9.57
CA SER A 235 -9.34 8.21 8.56
C SER A 235 -10.01 8.63 7.24
N LEU A 236 -11.22 8.13 6.94
CA LEU A 236 -11.91 8.41 5.66
C LEU A 236 -12.15 9.92 5.37
N PRO A 237 -12.50 10.78 6.34
CA PRO A 237 -12.66 12.22 6.08
C PRO A 237 -11.37 12.95 5.66
N HIS A 238 -10.20 12.36 5.89
CA HIS A 238 -8.89 12.95 5.58
C HIS A 238 -8.36 12.54 4.20
N VAL A 239 -9.07 11.69 3.46
CA VAL A 239 -8.66 11.26 2.13
C VAL A 239 -8.77 12.43 1.16
N ASP A 240 -7.64 12.81 0.56
CA ASP A 240 -7.61 13.77 -0.53
C ASP A 240 -8.09 13.08 -1.82
N ARG A 241 -9.23 13.57 -2.35
CA ARG A 241 -9.85 13.06 -3.58
C ARG A 241 -9.64 13.97 -4.77
N GLN A 242 -8.82 15.01 -4.63
CA GLN A 242 -8.45 15.87 -5.74
C GLN A 242 -7.52 15.12 -6.71
N ALA A 243 -7.58 15.49 -7.99
CA ALA A 243 -6.75 14.89 -9.04
C ALA A 243 -5.26 14.96 -8.68
N PRO A 244 -4.43 13.96 -9.04
CA PRO A 244 -3.02 13.98 -8.76
C PRO A 244 -2.41 15.23 -9.38
N SER A 245 -1.82 16.07 -8.53
CA SER A 245 -0.91 17.13 -8.98
C SER A 245 0.15 16.44 -9.83
N ALA A 246 0.33 16.89 -11.08
CA ALA A 246 1.40 16.43 -11.95
C ALA A 246 2.72 16.39 -11.16
N PRO A 247 3.59 15.39 -11.37
CA PRO A 247 4.82 15.29 -10.64
C PRO A 247 5.58 16.60 -10.80
N THR A 248 5.82 17.27 -9.68
CA THR A 248 6.63 18.48 -9.64
C THR A 248 8.01 18.08 -10.12
N SER A 249 8.33 18.38 -11.38
CA SER A 249 9.67 18.24 -11.89
C SER A 249 10.57 19.00 -10.93
N ARG A 250 11.50 18.30 -10.28
CA ARG A 250 12.58 18.90 -9.52
C ARG A 250 13.25 19.93 -10.43
N ARG A 251 12.85 21.19 -10.25
CA ARG A 251 13.56 22.32 -10.85
C ARG A 251 14.97 22.26 -10.31
N ALA A 252 15.90 21.84 -11.16
CA ALA A 252 17.31 21.95 -10.90
C ALA A 252 17.56 23.38 -10.44
N ALA A 253 18.10 23.54 -9.25
CA ALA A 253 18.53 24.82 -8.73
C ALA A 253 19.62 25.36 -9.68
N ALA A 254 19.24 26.28 -10.53
CA ALA A 254 20.20 27.13 -11.23
C ALA A 254 20.81 28.05 -10.17
N GLY A 255 22.06 27.86 -9.89
CA GLY A 255 22.86 28.77 -9.07
C GLY A 255 22.84 30.18 -9.65
N PRO A 256 23.02 31.21 -8.81
CA PRO A 256 23.02 32.58 -9.27
C PRO A 256 24.22 32.86 -10.20
N ALA A 257 23.93 33.42 -11.37
CA ALA A 257 24.90 33.96 -12.29
C ALA A 257 25.67 35.11 -11.61
N GLU A 258 26.95 34.91 -11.43
CA GLU A 258 27.88 35.92 -10.97
C GLU A 258 28.21 36.84 -12.17
N LEU A 259 27.93 38.11 -11.97
CA LEU A 259 28.20 39.19 -12.93
C LEU A 259 29.71 39.34 -13.11
N ALA A 260 30.12 39.26 -14.35
CA ALA A 260 31.46 39.57 -14.80
C ALA A 260 31.81 41.03 -14.57
N SER A 261 32.97 41.32 -14.01
CA SER A 261 33.70 42.57 -14.19
C SER A 261 35.13 42.27 -14.66
N GLU A 262 35.45 42.86 -15.79
CA GLU A 262 36.70 42.86 -16.49
C GLU A 262 37.89 43.40 -15.66
N HIS A 263 39.07 42.79 -15.79
CA HIS A 263 40.31 43.44 -16.26
C HIS A 263 41.46 42.42 -16.36
N PRO A 264 42.28 42.46 -17.42
CA PRO A 264 43.37 41.52 -17.69
C PRO A 264 44.76 42.07 -17.31
N PRO A 265 45.87 41.40 -17.72
CA PRO A 265 46.89 40.78 -16.87
C PRO A 265 48.18 41.61 -16.73
N PRO A 266 49.30 41.14 -16.19
CA PRO A 266 50.28 40.38 -16.95
C PRO A 266 51.20 39.38 -16.18
N GLY A 267 51.69 38.38 -16.87
CA GLY A 267 53.16 38.11 -16.92
C GLY A 267 53.66 36.85 -16.27
N VAL A 268 54.09 35.93 -17.14
CA VAL A 268 55.40 35.25 -17.23
C VAL A 268 55.63 33.96 -16.43
N ALA A 269 55.96 32.96 -17.22
CA ALA A 269 56.95 31.86 -17.16
C ALA A 269 56.48 30.46 -16.78
N SER A 270 56.47 29.61 -17.83
CA SER A 270 56.86 28.21 -17.76
C SER A 270 58.38 28.09 -17.50
N PRO A 271 58.95 26.96 -17.04
CA PRO A 271 59.00 25.77 -17.85
C PRO A 271 59.10 24.41 -17.09
N THR A 272 58.92 23.36 -17.85
CA THR A 272 59.73 22.11 -17.90
C THR A 272 59.23 20.88 -17.16
N ALA A 273 58.80 19.92 -17.98
CA ALA A 273 58.87 18.49 -17.69
C ALA A 273 60.31 17.96 -17.75
N PRO A 274 60.63 16.75 -17.28
CA PRO A 274 60.58 15.54 -18.09
C PRO A 274 60.11 14.30 -17.30
N ALA A 275 59.43 13.36 -17.88
CA ALA A 275 59.78 12.22 -18.74
C ALA A 275 60.48 11.05 -18.06
N SER A 276 59.96 9.91 -18.38
CA SER A 276 60.54 8.54 -18.44
C SER A 276 60.32 7.67 -17.19
N THR A 277 60.05 6.39 -17.22
CA THR A 277 60.22 5.36 -18.24
C THR A 277 59.69 4.06 -17.69
N ILE A 278 58.83 3.34 -18.43
CA ILE A 278 58.87 1.95 -18.91
C ILE A 278 59.44 0.86 -17.97
N GLN A 279 58.69 -0.21 -17.77
CA GLN A 279 58.98 -1.63 -18.04
C GLN A 279 57.95 -2.51 -17.36
N ASP A 280 57.17 -3.21 -18.12
CA ASP A 280 57.26 -4.46 -18.86
C ASP A 280 57.17 -5.74 -17.99
N LYS A 281 56.04 -6.39 -18.10
CA LYS A 281 55.64 -7.73 -18.62
C LYS A 281 56.21 -9.01 -17.99
N PRO A 282 55.58 -10.15 -18.29
CA PRO A 282 54.97 -11.19 -17.45
C PRO A 282 55.78 -12.54 -17.60
N PRO A 283 55.27 -13.78 -17.58
CA PRO A 283 54.05 -14.48 -17.34
C PRO A 283 54.20 -15.85 -16.60
N GLY A 284 53.15 -16.62 -16.58
CA GLY A 284 53.19 -18.09 -16.45
C GLY A 284 52.42 -18.62 -15.22
N GLY A 285 51.65 -19.60 -15.23
CA GLY A 285 51.31 -20.70 -16.07
C GLY A 285 50.20 -21.50 -15.40
N ALA A 286 49.31 -22.04 -16.16
CA ALA A 286 48.44 -23.15 -15.84
C ALA A 286 49.23 -24.47 -15.99
N PRO A 287 48.69 -25.67 -15.79
CA PRO A 287 47.33 -26.16 -15.64
C PRO A 287 47.17 -27.41 -14.71
N HIS A 288 45.98 -28.11 -14.87
CA HIS A 288 45.67 -29.51 -14.53
C HIS A 288 45.20 -29.75 -13.06
N GLU A 289 44.18 -30.50 -12.71
CA GLU A 289 43.55 -31.67 -13.32
C GLU A 289 42.19 -31.93 -12.66
N THR A 290 41.25 -32.39 -13.45
CA THR A 290 40.09 -33.19 -13.02
C THR A 290 40.48 -34.68 -12.90
N PRO A 291 39.86 -35.51 -12.09
CA PRO A 291 38.86 -36.48 -12.57
C PRO A 291 37.73 -36.80 -11.59
N THR A 292 36.49 -36.89 -12.00
CA THR A 292 35.73 -38.00 -12.58
C THR A 292 35.42 -39.21 -11.64
N ILE A 293 34.09 -39.50 -11.52
CA ILE A 293 33.42 -40.79 -11.36
C ILE A 293 33.17 -41.32 -9.94
N GLY A 294 31.84 -41.66 -9.69
CA GLY A 294 31.42 -42.62 -8.73
C GLY A 294 30.00 -42.47 -8.23
N ALA A 295 28.98 -42.87 -8.98
CA ALA A 295 27.75 -43.51 -8.50
C ALA A 295 27.92 -45.02 -8.70
N PRO A 296 27.09 -45.97 -8.19
CA PRO A 296 25.80 -45.86 -7.52
C PRO A 296 25.69 -46.77 -6.28
N ALA A 297 24.64 -46.62 -5.50
CA ALA A 297 23.76 -47.68 -5.01
C ALA A 297 22.58 -47.03 -4.25
#